data_b0ad597588adc16013f3372b8e334992
#
_entry.id   b0ad597588adc16013f3372b8e334992
#
_cell.length_a   1.000
_cell.length_b   1.000
_cell.length_c   1.000
_cell.angle_alpha   90.00
_cell.angle_beta   90.00
_cell.angle_gamma   90.00
#
_symmetry.space_group_name_H-M   'P 1'
#
loop_
_entity.id
_entity.type
_entity.pdbx_description
1 polymer ?
#
loop_
_entity_poly.entity_id
_entity_poly.type
_entity_poly.pdbx_seq_one_letter_code
_entity_poly.pdbx_strand_id
1 'polypeptide(L)'
;MTPSPEVVAILPSRDEADTIAAVTRAVDAALDDDRALIVHADSSSTPATAVAFRATATRARTVCLTGLPTGKGAQILRALDHHGQECVVLLADTDTRNPDPATYRALLNIVVQGAVMALADYPRYWDEANLTNHLARGLIALATGHDVPQPLAGDLALSAAAIRSVPERYHALPGQLARCVEGYGIDAFLLQAAARAEEPIVPVRLARTKQHAPSFPHLPVIFAQAVPVLLHPAVSGLAMAPEVGAFRLTDRELPARRLTRMLAQLRALRPAESRYDQTAWPHALAAAWRAVAGGVAAVTAAQWLWPAYLDHVSTWLADTSGMATRALTLRAAATELLLTLTTTPRDSS
;
A
#
# COMPACT_ATOMS: atom_id res chain seq x y z
N MET A 1 -20.94 -23.70 20.05
CA MET A 1 -20.34 -22.95 18.93
C MET A 1 -19.95 -21.60 19.48
N THR A 2 -18.68 -21.22 19.39
CA THR A 2 -18.23 -19.85 19.75
C THR A 2 -18.84 -18.89 18.73
N PRO A 3 -19.43 -17.75 19.14
CA PRO A 3 -19.95 -16.77 18.18
C PRO A 3 -18.82 -16.25 17.27
N SER A 4 -19.15 -15.94 16.04
CA SER A 4 -18.21 -15.33 15.09
C SER A 4 -17.69 -14.00 15.67
N PRO A 5 -16.41 -13.67 15.50
CA PRO A 5 -15.89 -12.38 15.95
C PRO A 5 -16.51 -11.24 15.15
N GLU A 6 -16.80 -10.12 15.81
CA GLU A 6 -17.26 -8.91 15.13
C GLU A 6 -16.09 -8.18 14.44
N VAL A 7 -14.87 -8.31 14.99
CA VAL A 7 -13.64 -7.74 14.48
C VAL A 7 -12.54 -8.78 14.42
N VAL A 8 -11.84 -8.83 13.29
CA VAL A 8 -10.63 -9.64 13.09
C VAL A 8 -9.46 -8.73 12.77
N ALA A 9 -8.40 -8.78 13.56
CA ALA A 9 -7.14 -8.13 13.25
C ALA A 9 -6.17 -9.14 12.63
N ILE A 10 -5.65 -8.84 11.44
CA ILE A 10 -4.69 -9.68 10.72
C ILE A 10 -3.31 -9.02 10.77
N LEU A 11 -2.33 -9.77 11.25
CA LEU A 11 -0.94 -9.38 11.42
C LEU A 11 -0.07 -10.20 10.45
N PRO A 12 0.12 -9.74 9.19
CA PRO A 12 1.02 -10.42 8.26
C PRO A 12 2.47 -10.20 8.69
N SER A 13 3.28 -11.26 8.79
CA SER A 13 4.65 -11.13 9.26
C SER A 13 5.63 -12.05 8.55
N ARG A 14 6.88 -11.58 8.47
CA ARG A 14 8.02 -12.37 8.02
C ARG A 14 9.29 -11.93 8.73
N ASP A 15 9.81 -12.79 9.61
CA ASP A 15 11.05 -12.56 10.37
C ASP A 15 11.00 -11.32 11.29
N GLU A 16 9.82 -11.06 11.93
CA GLU A 16 9.51 -9.89 12.76
C GLU A 16 9.47 -10.21 14.27
N ALA A 17 10.37 -11.07 14.73
CA ALA A 17 10.40 -11.52 16.13
C ALA A 17 10.57 -10.34 17.14
N ASP A 18 11.27 -9.28 16.74
CA ASP A 18 11.57 -8.13 17.60
C ASP A 18 10.39 -7.17 17.78
N THR A 19 9.43 -7.15 16.83
CA THR A 19 8.35 -6.15 16.78
C THR A 19 6.97 -6.76 16.99
N ILE A 20 6.76 -8.02 16.62
CA ILE A 20 5.45 -8.68 16.64
C ILE A 20 4.73 -8.58 17.99
N ALA A 21 5.45 -8.76 19.11
CA ALA A 21 4.86 -8.70 20.44
C ALA A 21 4.35 -7.29 20.79
N ALA A 22 5.07 -6.24 20.37
CA ALA A 22 4.66 -4.86 20.61
C ALA A 22 3.43 -4.50 19.76
N VAL A 23 3.42 -4.89 18.48
CA VAL A 23 2.28 -4.68 17.58
C VAL A 23 1.05 -5.44 18.10
N THR A 24 1.20 -6.70 18.48
CA THR A 24 0.09 -7.52 19.03
C THR A 24 -0.53 -6.85 20.25
N ARG A 25 0.28 -6.38 21.23
CA ARG A 25 -0.25 -5.67 22.41
C ARG A 25 -0.96 -4.37 22.05
N ALA A 26 -0.43 -3.61 21.08
CA ALA A 26 -1.06 -2.36 20.67
C ALA A 26 -2.39 -2.59 19.95
N VAL A 27 -2.48 -3.62 19.12
CA VAL A 27 -3.72 -4.04 18.48
C VAL A 27 -4.73 -4.55 19.51
N ASP A 28 -4.32 -5.41 20.43
CA ASP A 28 -5.17 -5.93 21.51
C ASP A 28 -5.76 -4.80 22.37
N ALA A 29 -4.93 -3.83 22.76
CA ALA A 29 -5.37 -2.64 23.48
C ALA A 29 -6.30 -1.71 22.66
N ALA A 30 -6.23 -1.76 21.34
CA ALA A 30 -7.16 -1.03 20.48
C ALA A 30 -8.50 -1.73 20.34
N LEU A 31 -8.51 -3.05 20.27
CA LEU A 31 -9.72 -3.88 20.19
C LEU A 31 -10.50 -3.86 21.51
N ASP A 32 -9.79 -4.00 22.61
CA ASP A 32 -10.33 -4.03 24.00
C ASP A 32 -11.57 -4.94 24.16
N ASP A 33 -11.62 -6.05 23.43
CA ASP A 33 -12.76 -6.97 23.36
C ASP A 33 -12.27 -8.44 23.32
N ASP A 34 -12.77 -9.26 24.25
CA ASP A 34 -12.47 -10.70 24.33
C ASP A 34 -13.14 -11.54 23.23
N ARG A 35 -14.14 -10.98 22.54
CA ARG A 35 -14.78 -11.58 21.37
C ARG A 35 -14.01 -11.34 20.09
N ALA A 36 -13.12 -10.33 20.06
CA ALA A 36 -12.28 -10.06 18.92
C ALA A 36 -11.27 -11.19 18.66
N LEU A 37 -10.75 -11.25 17.44
CA LEU A 37 -9.76 -12.25 17.05
C LEU A 37 -8.52 -11.55 16.46
N ILE A 38 -7.33 -11.91 16.93
CA ILE A 38 -6.06 -11.52 16.34
C ILE A 38 -5.46 -12.72 15.61
N VAL A 39 -5.31 -12.61 14.31
CA VAL A 39 -4.74 -13.64 13.43
C VAL A 39 -3.31 -13.22 13.05
N HIS A 40 -2.34 -13.94 13.55
CA HIS A 40 -0.96 -13.83 13.10
C HIS A 40 -0.78 -14.72 11.86
N ALA A 41 -0.50 -14.11 10.72
CA ALA A 41 -0.27 -14.79 9.46
C ALA A 41 1.23 -14.77 9.12
N ASP A 42 1.91 -15.89 9.35
CA ASP A 42 3.37 -15.98 9.41
C ASP A 42 3.98 -16.78 8.26
N SER A 43 4.90 -16.14 7.52
CA SER A 43 5.78 -16.79 6.54
C SER A 43 7.26 -16.69 6.89
N SER A 44 7.58 -16.56 8.17
CA SER A 44 8.96 -16.45 8.67
C SER A 44 9.77 -17.69 8.34
N SER A 45 11.07 -17.49 8.13
CA SER A 45 12.05 -18.56 7.86
C SER A 45 12.36 -19.40 9.11
N THR A 46 12.11 -18.83 10.31
CA THR A 46 12.32 -19.48 11.59
C THR A 46 11.08 -19.34 12.48
N PRO A 47 10.89 -20.17 13.52
CA PRO A 47 9.74 -20.10 14.40
C PRO A 47 9.78 -18.91 15.38
N ALA A 48 10.82 -18.06 15.36
CA ALA A 48 11.04 -17.03 16.37
C ALA A 48 9.87 -16.02 16.44
N THR A 49 9.34 -15.58 15.30
CA THR A 49 8.21 -14.65 15.23
C THR A 49 6.94 -15.28 15.82
N ALA A 50 6.62 -16.51 15.44
CA ALA A 50 5.46 -17.24 15.97
C ALA A 50 5.58 -17.53 17.47
N VAL A 51 6.78 -17.81 17.98
CA VAL A 51 7.06 -17.99 19.41
C VAL A 51 6.81 -16.68 20.16
N ALA A 52 7.35 -15.55 19.66
CA ALA A 52 7.15 -14.23 20.26
C ALA A 52 5.66 -13.82 20.28
N PHE A 53 4.92 -14.09 19.20
CA PHE A 53 3.49 -13.86 19.13
C PHE A 53 2.73 -14.67 20.18
N ARG A 54 2.92 -16.00 20.23
CA ARG A 54 2.22 -16.90 21.17
C ARG A 54 2.55 -16.61 22.64
N ALA A 55 3.72 -16.06 22.93
CA ALA A 55 4.12 -15.64 24.26
C ALA A 55 3.49 -14.30 24.71
N THR A 56 2.84 -13.58 23.78
CA THR A 56 2.22 -12.28 24.08
C THR A 56 0.84 -12.49 24.71
N ALA A 57 0.66 -12.03 25.93
CA ALA A 57 -0.65 -12.04 26.58
C ALA A 57 -1.57 -11.02 25.93
N THR A 58 -2.80 -11.43 25.62
CA THR A 58 -3.86 -10.62 25.01
C THR A 58 -5.20 -10.90 25.68
N ARG A 59 -6.12 -9.93 25.62
CA ARG A 59 -7.53 -10.12 25.96
C ARG A 59 -8.31 -10.76 24.81
N ALA A 60 -8.05 -10.30 23.60
CA ALA A 60 -8.62 -10.89 22.39
C ALA A 60 -8.13 -12.33 22.19
N ARG A 61 -8.96 -13.15 21.55
CA ARG A 61 -8.56 -14.50 21.11
C ARG A 61 -7.45 -14.40 20.06
N THR A 62 -6.57 -15.39 20.03
CA THR A 62 -5.46 -15.40 19.08
C THR A 62 -5.42 -16.69 18.26
N VAL A 63 -5.05 -16.55 16.99
CA VAL A 63 -4.73 -17.66 16.08
C VAL A 63 -3.39 -17.38 15.42
N CYS A 64 -2.55 -18.39 15.30
CA CYS A 64 -1.25 -18.30 14.65
C CYS A 64 -1.19 -19.27 13.46
N LEU A 65 -1.25 -18.72 12.25
CA LEU A 65 -1.09 -19.45 11.00
C LEU A 65 0.40 -19.40 10.61
N THR A 66 1.08 -20.53 10.61
CA THR A 66 2.51 -20.62 10.28
C THR A 66 2.74 -21.40 9.00
N GLY A 67 3.94 -21.22 8.42
CA GLY A 67 4.31 -21.92 7.17
C GLY A 67 3.52 -21.44 5.95
N LEU A 68 3.02 -20.23 6.00
CA LEU A 68 2.30 -19.63 4.88
C LEU A 68 3.26 -19.32 3.71
N PRO A 69 2.76 -19.26 2.46
CA PRO A 69 3.54 -18.79 1.33
C PRO A 69 4.13 -17.41 1.59
N THR A 70 5.34 -17.18 1.08
CA THR A 70 6.00 -15.89 1.16
C THR A 70 5.24 -14.84 0.34
N GLY A 71 4.91 -13.72 0.97
CA GLY A 71 4.23 -12.58 0.34
C GLY A 71 3.16 -12.01 1.26
N LYS A 72 3.18 -10.69 1.46
CA LYS A 72 2.23 -9.99 2.34
C LYS A 72 0.78 -10.31 1.97
N GLY A 73 0.47 -10.26 0.66
CA GLY A 73 -0.86 -10.52 0.17
C GLY A 73 -1.28 -11.98 0.34
N ALA A 74 -0.39 -12.94 0.11
CA ALA A 74 -0.69 -14.36 0.31
C ALA A 74 -1.07 -14.64 1.78
N GLN A 75 -0.38 -14.04 2.72
CA GLN A 75 -0.68 -14.13 4.15
C GLN A 75 -2.04 -13.53 4.49
N ILE A 76 -2.32 -12.32 3.98
CA ILE A 76 -3.60 -11.62 4.21
C ILE A 76 -4.75 -12.40 3.59
N LEU A 77 -4.64 -12.80 2.32
CA LEU A 77 -5.69 -13.57 1.63
C LEU A 77 -6.00 -14.88 2.34
N ARG A 78 -4.99 -15.59 2.81
CA ARG A 78 -5.17 -16.83 3.57
C ARG A 78 -5.86 -16.59 4.90
N ALA A 79 -5.51 -15.52 5.62
CA ALA A 79 -6.16 -15.18 6.87
C ALA A 79 -7.62 -14.73 6.65
N LEU A 80 -7.91 -13.99 5.59
CA LEU A 80 -9.27 -13.59 5.20
C LEU A 80 -10.14 -14.79 4.85
N ASP A 81 -9.60 -15.76 4.11
CA ASP A 81 -10.30 -16.97 3.72
C ASP A 81 -10.78 -17.79 4.93
N HIS A 82 -9.96 -17.85 5.99
CA HIS A 82 -10.27 -18.60 7.20
C HIS A 82 -11.10 -17.84 8.24
N HIS A 83 -10.95 -16.52 8.33
CA HIS A 83 -11.43 -15.77 9.49
C HIS A 83 -12.14 -14.45 9.16
N GLY A 84 -12.11 -13.96 7.92
CA GLY A 84 -12.44 -12.57 7.60
C GLY A 84 -13.78 -12.30 6.94
N GLN A 85 -14.59 -13.31 6.61
CA GLN A 85 -15.65 -13.18 5.59
C GLN A 85 -16.86 -12.32 5.98
N GLU A 86 -17.17 -12.15 7.27
CA GLU A 86 -18.37 -11.43 7.73
C GLU A 86 -18.12 -10.44 8.86
N CYS A 87 -16.91 -9.95 8.99
CA CYS A 87 -16.50 -9.08 10.09
C CYS A 87 -15.76 -7.84 9.59
N VAL A 88 -15.61 -6.86 10.46
CA VAL A 88 -14.67 -5.77 10.26
C VAL A 88 -13.25 -6.35 10.35
N VAL A 89 -12.38 -6.01 9.39
CA VAL A 89 -10.99 -6.46 9.38
C VAL A 89 -10.06 -5.29 9.60
N LEU A 90 -9.19 -5.41 10.57
CA LEU A 90 -8.04 -4.53 10.79
C LEU A 90 -6.78 -5.21 10.25
N LEU A 91 -6.03 -4.54 9.37
CA LEU A 91 -4.68 -4.95 9.00
C LEU A 91 -3.67 -4.07 9.74
N ALA A 92 -2.63 -4.67 10.29
CA ALA A 92 -1.55 -3.95 10.94
C ALA A 92 -0.18 -4.53 10.53
N ASP A 93 0.70 -3.66 10.01
CA ASP A 93 2.07 -4.02 9.65
C ASP A 93 2.87 -4.40 10.90
N THR A 94 3.53 -5.55 10.86
CA THR A 94 4.25 -6.11 12.02
C THR A 94 5.67 -5.61 12.19
N ASP A 95 6.23 -4.92 11.20
CA ASP A 95 7.55 -4.25 11.26
C ASP A 95 7.54 -2.89 12.00
N THR A 96 6.38 -2.50 12.54
CA THR A 96 6.19 -1.22 13.25
C THR A 96 6.88 -1.25 14.60
N ARG A 97 7.84 -0.32 14.82
CA ARG A 97 8.64 -0.23 16.05
C ARG A 97 8.02 0.66 17.13
N ASN A 98 7.09 1.54 16.75
CA ASN A 98 6.36 2.43 17.65
C ASN A 98 4.84 2.29 17.47
N PRO A 99 4.28 1.08 17.59
CA PRO A 99 2.86 0.87 17.41
C PRO A 99 2.06 1.64 18.47
N ASP A 100 0.97 2.29 18.03
CA ASP A 100 0.12 3.11 18.89
C ASP A 100 -1.32 2.57 18.84
N PRO A 101 -1.88 2.09 19.96
CA PRO A 101 -3.27 1.62 20.04
C PRO A 101 -4.28 2.65 19.56
N ALA A 102 -4.00 3.96 19.75
CA ALA A 102 -4.90 5.01 19.29
C ALA A 102 -5.04 5.05 17.78
N THR A 103 -3.99 4.71 17.02
CA THR A 103 -4.04 4.57 15.57
C THR A 103 -5.04 3.50 15.14
N TYR A 104 -4.90 2.29 15.66
CA TYR A 104 -5.75 1.16 15.29
C TYR A 104 -7.21 1.37 15.71
N ARG A 105 -7.43 1.97 16.90
CA ARG A 105 -8.77 2.34 17.36
C ARG A 105 -9.41 3.40 16.46
N ALA A 106 -8.65 4.39 15.99
CA ALA A 106 -9.16 5.42 15.08
C ALA A 106 -9.60 4.81 13.74
N LEU A 107 -8.81 3.87 13.18
CA LEU A 107 -9.16 3.16 11.95
C LEU A 107 -10.47 2.36 12.11
N LEU A 108 -10.58 1.59 13.19
CA LEU A 108 -11.77 0.79 13.48
C LEU A 108 -13.02 1.66 13.66
N ASN A 109 -12.91 2.74 14.43
CA ASN A 109 -14.02 3.65 14.69
C ASN A 109 -14.61 4.24 13.41
N ILE A 110 -13.78 4.61 12.45
CA ILE A 110 -14.21 5.16 11.15
C ILE A 110 -15.02 4.13 10.37
N VAL A 111 -14.59 2.86 10.35
CA VAL A 111 -15.32 1.79 9.66
C VAL A 111 -16.62 1.45 10.40
N VAL A 112 -16.63 1.42 11.72
CA VAL A 112 -17.84 1.23 12.53
C VAL A 112 -18.86 2.36 12.31
N GLN A 113 -18.39 3.58 12.01
CA GLN A 113 -19.23 4.74 11.66
C GLN A 113 -19.74 4.72 10.22
N GLY A 114 -19.45 3.67 9.45
CA GLY A 114 -20.02 3.44 8.12
C GLY A 114 -19.07 3.68 6.94
N ALA A 115 -17.79 3.92 7.17
CA ALA A 115 -16.83 3.93 6.06
C ALA A 115 -16.58 2.49 5.55
N VAL A 116 -16.40 2.33 4.23
CA VAL A 116 -16.00 1.05 3.65
C VAL A 116 -14.56 0.70 3.99
N MET A 117 -13.70 1.72 4.08
CA MET A 117 -12.29 1.56 4.38
C MET A 117 -11.74 2.78 5.12
N ALA A 118 -10.91 2.55 6.11
CA ALA A 118 -10.09 3.57 6.77
C ALA A 118 -8.61 3.24 6.59
N LEU A 119 -7.78 4.22 6.20
CA LEU A 119 -6.34 4.04 5.99
C LEU A 119 -5.54 5.03 6.84
N ALA A 120 -4.43 4.56 7.40
CA ALA A 120 -3.52 5.40 8.16
C ALA A 120 -2.78 6.41 7.26
N ASP A 121 -2.96 7.71 7.50
CA ASP A 121 -2.21 8.78 6.85
C ASP A 121 -1.13 9.30 7.81
N TYR A 122 0.02 8.61 7.82
CA TYR A 122 1.20 8.98 8.60
C TYR A 122 1.95 10.17 7.97
N PRO A 123 2.53 11.08 8.77
CA PRO A 123 3.56 11.98 8.27
C PRO A 123 4.73 11.18 7.69
N ARG A 124 5.14 11.47 6.46
CA ARG A 124 6.26 10.78 5.79
C ARG A 124 7.42 11.72 5.57
N TYR A 125 8.62 11.24 5.80
CA TYR A 125 9.81 11.98 5.44
C TYR A 125 9.93 12.10 3.92
N TRP A 126 10.50 13.23 3.46
CA TRP A 126 10.60 13.54 2.03
C TRP A 126 11.37 12.52 1.19
N ASP A 127 12.27 11.75 1.82
CA ASP A 127 13.07 10.68 1.19
C ASP A 127 12.40 9.29 1.27
N GLU A 128 11.21 9.22 1.87
CA GLU A 128 10.42 8.00 2.01
C GLU A 128 9.16 8.04 1.13
N ALA A 129 8.45 6.93 1.07
CA ALA A 129 7.17 6.80 0.35
C ALA A 129 7.24 7.22 -1.14
N ASN A 130 8.41 7.05 -1.78
CA ASN A 130 8.60 7.48 -3.16
C ASN A 130 7.59 6.86 -4.12
N LEU A 131 7.29 5.55 -3.99
CA LEU A 131 6.27 4.91 -4.82
C LEU A 131 4.87 5.50 -4.58
N THR A 132 4.52 5.76 -3.32
CA THR A 132 3.25 6.38 -2.93
C THR A 132 3.12 7.78 -3.54
N ASN A 133 4.12 8.63 -3.31
CA ASN A 133 4.05 10.05 -3.65
C ASN A 133 4.15 10.32 -5.16
N HIS A 134 5.01 9.59 -5.85
CA HIS A 134 5.29 9.85 -7.26
C HIS A 134 4.41 9.07 -8.23
N LEU A 135 3.73 8.01 -7.77
CA LEU A 135 3.01 7.11 -8.66
C LEU A 135 1.64 6.71 -8.11
N ALA A 136 1.58 6.07 -6.94
CA ALA A 136 0.39 5.37 -6.49
C ALA A 136 -0.78 6.32 -6.21
N ARG A 137 -0.57 7.49 -5.57
CA ARG A 137 -1.63 8.45 -5.26
C ARG A 137 -2.33 8.94 -6.52
N GLY A 138 -1.57 9.33 -7.55
CA GLY A 138 -2.14 9.78 -8.82
C GLY A 138 -2.91 8.68 -9.55
N LEU A 139 -2.35 7.46 -9.61
CA LEU A 139 -3.02 6.33 -10.26
C LEU A 139 -4.28 5.87 -9.52
N ILE A 140 -4.28 5.88 -8.19
CA ILE A 140 -5.47 5.55 -7.41
C ILE A 140 -6.55 6.62 -7.60
N ALA A 141 -6.20 7.91 -7.55
CA ALA A 141 -7.16 8.98 -7.83
C ALA A 141 -7.81 8.82 -9.19
N LEU A 142 -7.00 8.48 -10.22
CA LEU A 142 -7.47 8.24 -11.58
C LEU A 142 -8.38 7.01 -11.70
N ALA A 143 -8.01 5.91 -11.03
CA ALA A 143 -8.71 4.64 -11.14
C ALA A 143 -10.01 4.57 -10.32
N THR A 144 -10.06 5.30 -9.21
CA THR A 144 -11.13 5.16 -8.21
C THR A 144 -11.97 6.40 -8.00
N GLY A 145 -11.51 7.57 -8.43
CA GLY A 145 -12.14 8.84 -8.11
C GLY A 145 -11.86 9.34 -6.70
N HIS A 146 -10.99 8.68 -5.92
CA HIS A 146 -10.67 9.05 -4.54
C HIS A 146 -9.22 9.55 -4.41
N ASP A 147 -9.02 10.75 -3.86
CA ASP A 147 -7.68 11.20 -3.46
C ASP A 147 -7.30 10.60 -2.10
N VAL A 148 -6.53 9.54 -2.12
CA VAL A 148 -6.03 8.87 -0.91
C VAL A 148 -4.54 9.20 -0.74
N PRO A 149 -4.15 9.95 0.30
CA PRO A 149 -2.76 10.40 0.48
C PRO A 149 -1.74 9.26 0.57
N GLN A 150 -2.12 8.13 1.19
CA GLN A 150 -1.26 6.96 1.33
C GLN A 150 -1.96 5.67 0.88
N PRO A 151 -2.12 5.48 -0.44
CA PRO A 151 -2.87 4.35 -0.99
C PRO A 151 -2.20 2.99 -0.80
N LEU A 152 -0.94 2.96 -0.39
CA LEU A 152 -0.17 1.76 -0.05
C LEU A 152 0.08 1.64 1.46
N ALA A 153 -0.80 2.23 2.28
CA ALA A 153 -0.72 2.06 3.72
C ALA A 153 -1.07 0.62 4.11
N GLY A 154 -0.22 -0.01 4.93
CA GLY A 154 -0.46 -1.35 5.42
C GLY A 154 -1.24 -1.40 6.74
N ASP A 155 -1.38 -0.26 7.43
CA ASP A 155 -2.28 -0.12 8.58
C ASP A 155 -3.61 0.45 8.07
N LEU A 156 -4.65 -0.39 8.05
CA LEU A 156 -5.96 -0.04 7.52
C LEU A 156 -7.08 -0.88 8.16
N ALA A 157 -8.31 -0.40 8.09
CA ALA A 157 -9.49 -1.18 8.45
C ALA A 157 -10.46 -1.25 7.28
N LEU A 158 -11.16 -2.38 7.14
CA LEU A 158 -12.11 -2.68 6.08
C LEU A 158 -13.43 -3.14 6.67
N SER A 159 -14.53 -2.68 6.10
CA SER A 159 -15.87 -3.17 6.44
C SER A 159 -16.09 -4.61 5.95
N ALA A 160 -17.04 -5.31 6.55
CA ALA A 160 -17.45 -6.63 6.08
C ALA A 160 -17.91 -6.60 4.61
N ALA A 161 -18.52 -5.49 4.16
CA ALA A 161 -18.95 -5.33 2.77
C ALA A 161 -17.74 -5.30 1.80
N ALA A 162 -16.69 -4.57 2.14
CA ALA A 162 -15.45 -4.57 1.35
C ALA A 162 -14.84 -5.98 1.27
N ILE A 163 -14.74 -6.67 2.40
CA ILE A 163 -14.12 -8.00 2.48
C ILE A 163 -14.86 -9.04 1.63
N ARG A 164 -16.18 -9.03 1.63
CA ARG A 164 -16.97 -9.98 0.82
C ARG A 164 -16.66 -9.91 -0.68
N SER A 165 -16.23 -8.76 -1.19
CA SER A 165 -15.88 -8.59 -2.61
C SER A 165 -14.49 -9.12 -2.98
N VAL A 166 -13.61 -9.34 -2.00
CA VAL A 166 -12.19 -9.69 -2.21
C VAL A 166 -12.01 -11.02 -2.94
N PRO A 167 -12.64 -12.16 -2.56
CA PRO A 167 -12.40 -13.45 -3.19
C PRO A 167 -12.76 -13.45 -4.68
N GLU A 168 -13.94 -12.97 -5.03
CA GLU A 168 -14.40 -12.92 -6.43
C GLU A 168 -13.44 -12.09 -7.30
N ARG A 169 -13.06 -10.93 -6.81
CA ARG A 169 -12.14 -10.03 -7.52
C ARG A 169 -10.76 -10.62 -7.68
N TYR A 170 -10.25 -11.28 -6.64
CA TYR A 170 -8.96 -11.94 -6.70
C TYR A 170 -8.96 -13.08 -7.73
N HIS A 171 -9.99 -13.91 -7.74
CA HIS A 171 -10.12 -15.02 -8.70
C HIS A 171 -10.32 -14.56 -10.14
N ALA A 172 -10.84 -13.36 -10.36
CA ALA A 172 -10.99 -12.78 -11.70
C ALA A 172 -9.69 -12.20 -12.28
N LEU A 173 -8.62 -12.11 -11.48
CA LEU A 173 -7.35 -11.54 -11.95
C LEU A 173 -6.60 -12.50 -12.89
N PRO A 174 -5.92 -11.97 -13.93
CA PRO A 174 -4.92 -12.73 -14.68
C PRO A 174 -3.84 -13.31 -13.74
N GLY A 175 -3.39 -14.53 -13.98
CA GLY A 175 -2.50 -15.24 -13.05
C GLY A 175 -1.19 -14.51 -12.70
N GLN A 176 -0.62 -13.70 -13.62
CA GLN A 176 0.53 -12.87 -13.30
C GLN A 176 0.19 -11.74 -12.33
N LEU A 177 -1.00 -11.15 -12.49
CA LEU A 177 -1.46 -10.08 -11.61
C LEU A 177 -1.87 -10.61 -10.24
N ALA A 178 -2.50 -11.79 -10.18
CA ALA A 178 -2.78 -12.47 -8.92
C ALA A 178 -1.51 -12.68 -8.09
N ARG A 179 -0.40 -13.11 -8.72
CA ARG A 179 0.91 -13.21 -8.03
C ARG A 179 1.44 -11.86 -7.53
N CYS A 180 1.15 -10.76 -8.23
CA CYS A 180 1.50 -9.42 -7.75
C CYS A 180 0.68 -9.05 -6.50
N VAL A 181 -0.60 -9.41 -6.48
CA VAL A 181 -1.49 -9.20 -5.32
C VAL A 181 -1.07 -10.09 -4.14
N GLU A 182 -0.59 -11.31 -4.36
CA GLU A 182 -0.03 -12.15 -3.30
C GLU A 182 1.21 -11.55 -2.63
N GLY A 183 1.87 -10.59 -3.29
CA GLY A 183 2.98 -9.80 -2.75
C GLY A 183 2.55 -8.44 -2.19
N TYR A 184 3.32 -7.40 -2.51
CA TYR A 184 3.08 -6.01 -2.10
C TYR A 184 1.96 -5.31 -2.88
N GLY A 185 1.40 -5.93 -3.92
CA GLY A 185 0.23 -5.39 -4.63
C GLY A 185 -1.06 -5.44 -3.84
N ILE A 186 -1.10 -6.16 -2.71
CA ILE A 186 -2.31 -6.35 -1.89
C ILE A 186 -2.91 -5.04 -1.41
N ASP A 187 -2.09 -4.07 -0.97
CA ASP A 187 -2.60 -2.82 -0.41
C ASP A 187 -3.37 -2.03 -1.48
N ALA A 188 -2.81 -1.92 -2.69
CA ALA A 188 -3.49 -1.30 -3.84
C ALA A 188 -4.75 -2.08 -4.27
N PHE A 189 -4.70 -3.42 -4.26
CA PHE A 189 -5.83 -4.28 -4.60
C PHE A 189 -7.01 -4.11 -3.65
N LEU A 190 -6.76 -4.12 -2.34
CA LEU A 190 -7.81 -3.95 -1.33
C LEU A 190 -8.46 -2.56 -1.43
N LEU A 191 -7.66 -1.51 -1.65
CA LEU A 191 -8.19 -0.17 -1.85
C LEU A 191 -9.07 -0.09 -3.10
N GLN A 192 -8.64 -0.64 -4.23
CA GLN A 192 -9.42 -0.68 -5.47
C GLN A 192 -10.69 -1.53 -5.33
N ALA A 193 -10.64 -2.59 -4.52
CA ALA A 193 -11.82 -3.39 -4.20
C ALA A 193 -12.82 -2.57 -3.36
N ALA A 194 -12.36 -1.90 -2.32
CA ALA A 194 -13.18 -1.04 -1.46
C ALA A 194 -13.79 0.14 -2.22
N ALA A 195 -13.05 0.74 -3.17
CA ALA A 195 -13.52 1.88 -3.97
C ALA A 195 -14.71 1.59 -4.90
N ARG A 196 -15.20 0.35 -4.93
CA ARG A 196 -16.43 -0.02 -5.69
C ARG A 196 -17.70 0.08 -4.85
N ALA A 197 -17.55 0.23 -3.56
CA ALA A 197 -18.66 0.48 -2.66
C ALA A 197 -19.09 1.96 -2.73
N GLU A 198 -20.32 2.24 -2.34
CA GLU A 198 -20.83 3.62 -2.28
C GLU A 198 -20.35 4.35 -1.01
N GLU A 199 -20.00 3.59 0.02
CA GLU A 199 -19.55 4.12 1.30
C GLU A 199 -18.14 4.73 1.18
N PRO A 200 -17.81 5.74 2.01
CA PRO A 200 -16.58 6.50 1.87
C PRO A 200 -15.32 5.70 2.25
N ILE A 201 -14.23 6.00 1.53
CA ILE A 201 -12.87 5.67 1.92
C ILE A 201 -12.28 6.86 2.68
N VAL A 202 -11.85 6.65 3.92
CA VAL A 202 -11.43 7.73 4.81
C VAL A 202 -9.96 7.62 5.20
N PRO A 203 -9.09 8.53 4.75
CA PRO A 203 -7.74 8.66 5.28
C PRO A 203 -7.77 9.21 6.73
N VAL A 204 -7.21 8.46 7.67
CA VAL A 204 -7.12 8.85 9.08
C VAL A 204 -5.79 9.55 9.31
N ARG A 205 -5.84 10.87 9.44
CA ARG A 205 -4.64 11.70 9.64
C ARG A 205 -4.04 11.45 11.02
N LEU A 206 -2.77 11.05 11.04
CA LEU A 206 -2.01 10.77 12.25
C LEU A 206 -0.98 11.87 12.53
N ALA A 207 -0.65 12.05 13.82
CA ALA A 207 0.30 13.08 14.25
C ALA A 207 1.76 12.59 14.25
N ARG A 208 1.98 11.28 14.46
CA ARG A 208 3.32 10.70 14.60
C ARG A 208 3.74 9.97 13.34
N THR A 209 5.03 10.03 13.00
CA THR A 209 5.63 9.20 11.95
C THR A 209 5.64 7.74 12.38
N LYS A 210 5.38 6.83 11.45
CA LYS A 210 5.59 5.40 11.63
C LYS A 210 7.08 5.08 11.58
N GLN A 211 7.59 4.39 12.60
CA GLN A 211 8.95 3.86 12.60
C GLN A 211 8.91 2.39 12.17
N HIS A 212 9.57 2.06 11.08
CA HIS A 212 9.62 0.72 10.51
C HIS A 212 10.98 0.45 9.86
N ALA A 213 11.22 -0.77 9.43
CA ALA A 213 12.40 -1.09 8.65
C ALA A 213 12.44 -0.29 7.33
N PRO A 214 13.62 0.13 6.85
CA PRO A 214 13.71 0.85 5.59
C PRO A 214 13.18 0.02 4.42
N SER A 215 12.19 0.52 3.69
CA SER A 215 11.63 -0.16 2.51
C SER A 215 12.49 0.00 1.25
N PHE A 216 13.43 0.96 1.23
CA PHE A 216 14.26 1.27 0.07
C PHE A 216 15.08 0.07 -0.46
N PRO A 217 15.67 -0.82 0.37
CA PRO A 217 16.34 -2.03 -0.12
C PRO A 217 15.42 -3.00 -0.88
N HIS A 218 14.12 -2.98 -0.58
CA HIS A 218 13.10 -3.84 -1.18
C HIS A 218 12.39 -3.18 -2.36
N LEU A 219 12.80 -1.97 -2.75
CA LEU A 219 12.17 -1.19 -3.81
C LEU A 219 11.93 -1.95 -5.12
N PRO A 220 12.89 -2.77 -5.65
CA PRO A 220 12.64 -3.52 -6.88
C PRO A 220 11.46 -4.49 -6.77
N VAL A 221 11.36 -5.20 -5.65
CA VAL A 221 10.30 -6.18 -5.41
C VAL A 221 8.96 -5.48 -5.19
N ILE A 222 8.96 -4.40 -4.37
CA ILE A 222 7.76 -3.60 -4.12
C ILE A 222 7.23 -3.02 -5.43
N PHE A 223 8.10 -2.43 -6.26
CA PHE A 223 7.73 -1.87 -7.56
C PHE A 223 7.15 -2.94 -8.48
N ALA A 224 7.84 -4.07 -8.65
CA ALA A 224 7.44 -5.16 -9.53
C ALA A 224 6.09 -5.79 -9.14
N GLN A 225 5.69 -5.69 -7.88
CA GLN A 225 4.43 -6.27 -7.38
C GLN A 225 3.30 -5.23 -7.24
N ALA A 226 3.60 -4.02 -6.78
CA ALA A 226 2.57 -3.00 -6.59
C ALA A 226 2.18 -2.27 -7.88
N VAL A 227 3.15 -1.93 -8.75
CA VAL A 227 2.88 -1.11 -9.93
C VAL A 227 1.97 -1.80 -10.96
N PRO A 228 2.12 -3.11 -11.27
CA PRO A 228 1.17 -3.80 -12.13
C PRO A 228 -0.28 -3.72 -11.63
N VAL A 229 -0.48 -3.84 -10.32
CA VAL A 229 -1.82 -3.75 -9.70
C VAL A 229 -2.37 -2.32 -9.80
N LEU A 230 -1.53 -1.31 -9.62
CA LEU A 230 -1.90 0.10 -9.79
C LEU A 230 -2.24 0.46 -11.24
N LEU A 231 -1.59 -0.16 -12.23
CA LEU A 231 -1.85 0.07 -13.67
C LEU A 231 -3.04 -0.73 -14.20
N HIS A 232 -3.40 -1.84 -13.56
CA HIS A 232 -4.46 -2.73 -14.06
C HIS A 232 -5.82 -2.05 -14.27
N PRO A 233 -6.30 -1.11 -13.45
CA PRO A 233 -7.58 -0.41 -13.66
C PRO A 233 -7.67 0.35 -15.01
N ALA A 234 -6.56 0.59 -15.67
CA ALA A 234 -6.55 1.21 -17.01
C ALA A 234 -7.43 0.45 -18.01
N VAL A 235 -7.57 -0.88 -17.86
CA VAL A 235 -8.44 -1.73 -18.70
C VAL A 235 -9.91 -1.42 -18.49
N SER A 236 -10.31 -1.05 -17.26
CA SER A 236 -11.71 -0.75 -16.90
C SER A 236 -12.15 0.68 -17.23
N GLY A 237 -11.20 1.51 -17.67
CA GLY A 237 -11.43 2.93 -17.95
C GLY A 237 -11.17 3.83 -16.73
N LEU A 238 -11.34 5.13 -16.96
CA LEU A 238 -11.03 6.17 -15.98
C LEU A 238 -12.28 6.51 -15.17
N ALA A 239 -12.14 6.63 -13.86
CA ALA A 239 -13.08 7.37 -13.04
C ALA A 239 -12.90 8.89 -13.28
N MET A 240 -13.89 9.69 -12.88
CA MET A 240 -13.71 11.14 -12.83
C MET A 240 -12.76 11.45 -11.65
N ALA A 241 -11.50 11.72 -11.96
CA ALA A 241 -10.48 11.93 -10.95
C ALA A 241 -10.75 13.21 -10.13
N PRO A 242 -10.67 13.14 -8.81
CA PRO A 242 -10.78 14.32 -7.96
C PRO A 242 -9.55 15.21 -8.13
N GLU A 243 -9.63 16.44 -7.65
CA GLU A 243 -8.44 17.25 -7.46
C GLU A 243 -7.53 16.60 -6.40
N VAL A 244 -6.26 16.39 -6.74
CA VAL A 244 -5.27 15.88 -5.77
C VAL A 244 -4.92 16.99 -4.78
N GLY A 245 -5.14 16.75 -3.52
CA GLY A 245 -4.85 17.67 -2.43
C GLY A 245 -3.36 17.86 -2.15
N ALA A 246 -3.04 18.61 -1.11
CA ALA A 246 -1.66 18.89 -0.72
C ALA A 246 -0.90 17.61 -0.32
N PHE A 247 0.37 17.56 -0.68
CA PHE A 247 1.31 16.53 -0.17
C PHE A 247 1.89 16.99 1.16
N ARG A 248 1.89 16.09 2.15
CA ARG A 248 2.43 16.33 3.49
C ARG A 248 3.80 15.67 3.59
N LEU A 249 4.85 16.48 3.48
CA LEU A 249 6.22 16.03 3.63
C LEU A 249 6.76 16.50 4.97
N THR A 250 7.44 15.59 5.67
CA THR A 250 8.18 15.91 6.89
C THR A 250 9.65 16.08 6.53
N ASP A 251 10.22 17.18 7.00
CA ASP A 251 11.64 17.43 6.80
C ASP A 251 12.49 16.56 7.73
N ARG A 252 13.62 16.12 7.23
CA ARG A 252 14.74 15.59 8.02
C ARG A 252 16.03 15.80 7.27
N GLU A 253 17.07 16.01 8.00
CA GLU A 253 18.42 15.97 7.46
C GLU A 253 18.76 14.53 7.04
N LEU A 254 19.11 14.38 5.76
CA LEU A 254 19.57 13.09 5.24
C LEU A 254 21.09 13.08 5.22
N PRO A 255 21.77 12.25 6.04
CA PRO A 255 23.22 12.18 6.05
C PRO A 255 23.78 11.93 4.66
N ALA A 256 24.79 12.69 4.23
CA ALA A 256 25.37 12.60 2.89
C ALA A 256 25.75 11.17 2.49
N ARG A 257 26.29 10.38 3.43
CA ARG A 257 26.61 8.95 3.20
C ARG A 257 25.37 8.11 2.86
N ARG A 258 24.20 8.41 3.47
CA ARG A 258 22.95 7.72 3.20
C ARG A 258 22.46 8.10 1.81
N LEU A 259 22.42 9.39 1.49
CA LEU A 259 22.02 9.88 0.16
C LEU A 259 22.90 9.27 -0.95
N THR A 260 24.23 9.32 -0.80
CA THR A 260 25.17 8.72 -1.77
C THR A 260 24.89 7.23 -1.97
N ARG A 261 24.62 6.48 -0.90
CA ARG A 261 24.28 5.04 -1.00
C ARG A 261 22.98 4.82 -1.74
N MET A 262 21.93 5.60 -1.46
CA MET A 262 20.65 5.49 -2.13
C MET A 262 20.79 5.77 -3.64
N LEU A 263 21.48 6.85 -4.01
CA LEU A 263 21.73 7.18 -5.42
C LEU A 263 22.57 6.13 -6.15
N ALA A 264 23.59 5.58 -5.48
CA ALA A 264 24.38 4.47 -6.03
C ALA A 264 23.55 3.21 -6.24
N GLN A 265 22.67 2.90 -5.32
CA GLN A 265 21.75 1.75 -5.44
C GLN A 265 20.79 1.95 -6.61
N LEU A 266 20.15 3.12 -6.76
CA LEU A 266 19.25 3.41 -7.88
C LEU A 266 19.98 3.27 -9.22
N ARG A 267 21.21 3.80 -9.31
CA ARG A 267 22.05 3.68 -10.51
C ARG A 267 22.37 2.22 -10.85
N ALA A 268 22.71 1.42 -9.84
CA ALA A 268 23.03 0.00 -10.02
C ALA A 268 21.83 -0.84 -10.48
N LEU A 269 20.62 -0.42 -10.12
CA LEU A 269 19.36 -1.08 -10.50
C LEU A 269 18.85 -0.67 -11.87
N ARG A 270 19.38 0.43 -12.46
CA ARG A 270 18.91 0.96 -13.73
C ARG A 270 19.37 0.07 -14.90
N PRO A 271 18.44 -0.47 -15.71
CA PRO A 271 18.79 -1.17 -16.94
C PRO A 271 19.48 -0.23 -17.94
N ALA A 272 20.29 -0.81 -18.83
CA ALA A 272 20.97 -0.05 -19.90
C ALA A 272 19.98 0.56 -20.90
N GLU A 273 18.89 -0.15 -21.18
CA GLU A 273 17.86 0.29 -22.13
C GLU A 273 16.59 0.70 -21.39
N SER A 274 15.93 1.74 -21.88
CA SER A 274 14.64 2.22 -21.39
C SER A 274 13.73 2.56 -22.54
N ARG A 275 12.47 2.13 -22.45
CA ARG A 275 11.43 2.49 -23.43
C ARG A 275 11.03 3.97 -23.35
N TYR A 276 11.19 4.58 -22.18
CA TYR A 276 10.79 5.95 -21.89
C TYR A 276 12.00 6.87 -21.66
N ASP A 277 13.15 6.56 -22.28
CA ASP A 277 14.31 7.43 -22.24
C ASP A 277 13.93 8.85 -22.69
N GLN A 278 14.40 9.85 -21.94
CA GLN A 278 14.12 11.27 -22.14
C GLN A 278 12.63 11.67 -22.03
N THR A 279 11.74 10.75 -21.69
CA THR A 279 10.35 11.07 -21.41
C THR A 279 10.20 11.61 -19.98
N ALA A 280 9.75 12.86 -19.86
CA ALA A 280 9.53 13.45 -18.54
C ALA A 280 8.50 12.65 -17.73
N TRP A 281 8.75 12.52 -16.45
CA TRP A 281 7.73 12.11 -15.47
C TRP A 281 6.75 13.28 -15.29
N PRO A 282 5.46 13.19 -15.37
CA PRO A 282 4.57 12.02 -15.33
C PRO A 282 4.17 11.46 -16.71
N HIS A 283 4.67 11.99 -17.83
CA HIS A 283 4.30 11.50 -19.16
C HIS A 283 4.70 10.03 -19.38
N ALA A 284 5.84 9.59 -18.84
CA ALA A 284 6.22 8.17 -18.86
C ALA A 284 5.17 7.29 -18.14
N LEU A 285 4.64 7.77 -17.01
CA LEU A 285 3.58 7.09 -16.28
C LEU A 285 2.27 7.06 -17.06
N ALA A 286 1.91 8.18 -17.70
CA ALA A 286 0.74 8.25 -18.58
C ALA A 286 0.86 7.30 -19.79
N ALA A 287 2.06 7.18 -20.36
CA ALA A 287 2.33 6.25 -21.47
C ALA A 287 2.20 4.78 -21.03
N ALA A 288 2.69 4.43 -19.85
CA ALA A 288 2.52 3.10 -19.29
C ALA A 288 1.03 2.76 -19.03
N TRP A 289 0.27 3.72 -18.49
CA TRP A 289 -1.18 3.57 -18.30
C TRP A 289 -1.90 3.32 -19.63
N ARG A 290 -1.63 4.15 -20.66
CA ARG A 290 -2.22 3.98 -22.00
C ARG A 290 -1.84 2.66 -22.65
N ALA A 291 -0.60 2.19 -22.45
CA ALA A 291 -0.17 0.89 -22.96
C ALA A 291 -1.03 -0.24 -22.36
N VAL A 292 -1.35 -0.19 -21.08
CA VAL A 292 -2.24 -1.18 -20.45
C VAL A 292 -3.66 -1.04 -20.97
N ALA A 293 -4.18 0.17 -21.10
CA ALA A 293 -5.49 0.42 -21.71
C ALA A 293 -5.58 -0.10 -23.16
N GLY A 294 -4.46 -0.07 -23.89
CA GLY A 294 -4.31 -0.62 -25.24
C GLY A 294 -4.01 -2.13 -25.31
N GLY A 295 -4.14 -2.86 -24.19
CA GLY A 295 -4.01 -4.32 -24.14
C GLY A 295 -2.62 -4.86 -23.78
N VAL A 296 -1.64 -4.01 -23.46
CA VAL A 296 -0.35 -4.46 -22.94
C VAL A 296 -0.55 -5.00 -21.51
N ALA A 297 0.05 -6.15 -21.20
CA ALA A 297 -0.01 -6.69 -19.85
C ALA A 297 0.58 -5.70 -18.83
N ALA A 298 -0.12 -5.47 -17.71
CA ALA A 298 0.27 -4.51 -16.67
C ALA A 298 1.68 -4.78 -16.12
N VAL A 299 2.07 -6.06 -16.00
CA VAL A 299 3.43 -6.46 -15.60
C VAL A 299 4.48 -5.96 -16.62
N THR A 300 4.20 -6.10 -17.90
CA THR A 300 5.10 -5.62 -18.98
C THR A 300 5.20 -4.10 -18.98
N ALA A 301 4.07 -3.39 -18.85
CA ALA A 301 4.08 -1.93 -18.78
C ALA A 301 4.84 -1.40 -17.56
N ALA A 302 4.72 -2.07 -16.40
CA ALA A 302 5.50 -1.77 -15.20
C ALA A 302 7.01 -1.98 -15.42
N GLN A 303 7.41 -3.07 -16.10
CA GLN A 303 8.81 -3.29 -16.45
C GLN A 303 9.38 -2.17 -17.35
N TRP A 304 8.59 -1.71 -18.34
CA TRP A 304 8.98 -0.59 -19.18
C TRP A 304 9.11 0.73 -18.41
N LEU A 305 8.29 0.93 -17.38
CA LEU A 305 8.29 2.13 -16.55
C LEU A 305 9.44 2.17 -15.54
N TRP A 306 9.99 1.03 -15.16
CA TRP A 306 11.00 0.91 -14.11
C TRP A 306 12.22 1.83 -14.27
N PRO A 307 12.89 1.90 -15.47
CA PRO A 307 14.04 2.79 -15.63
C PRO A 307 13.68 4.27 -15.45
N ALA A 308 12.55 4.72 -16.02
CA ALA A 308 12.09 6.11 -15.87
C ALA A 308 11.76 6.45 -14.42
N TYR A 309 11.19 5.51 -13.67
CA TYR A 309 10.94 5.67 -12.24
C TYR A 309 12.24 5.82 -11.45
N LEU A 310 13.27 5.02 -11.74
CA LEU A 310 14.58 5.13 -11.07
C LEU A 310 15.25 6.48 -11.35
N ASP A 311 15.20 6.96 -12.59
CA ASP A 311 15.74 8.26 -12.96
C ASP A 311 14.98 9.40 -12.27
N HIS A 312 13.65 9.31 -12.21
CA HIS A 312 12.81 10.29 -11.51
C HIS A 312 13.10 10.33 -10.01
N VAL A 313 13.16 9.19 -9.33
CA VAL A 313 13.49 9.14 -7.90
C VAL A 313 14.92 9.59 -7.62
N SER A 314 15.86 9.30 -8.52
CA SER A 314 17.24 9.80 -8.40
C SER A 314 17.29 11.32 -8.46
N THR A 315 16.58 11.95 -9.41
CA THR A 315 16.43 13.40 -9.53
C THR A 315 15.78 13.99 -8.28
N TRP A 316 14.69 13.38 -7.79
CA TRP A 316 14.02 13.79 -6.57
C TRP A 316 14.93 13.79 -5.34
N LEU A 317 15.72 12.74 -5.16
CA LEU A 317 16.64 12.63 -4.03
C LEU A 317 17.81 13.62 -4.13
N ALA A 318 18.27 13.93 -5.34
CA ALA A 318 19.35 14.88 -5.58
C ALA A 318 18.90 16.35 -5.55
N ASP A 319 17.60 16.61 -5.62
CA ASP A 319 17.04 17.97 -5.52
C ASP A 319 17.34 18.57 -4.15
N THR A 320 17.67 19.86 -4.09
CA THR A 320 17.97 20.61 -2.86
C THR A 320 16.86 21.61 -2.48
N SER A 321 15.74 21.58 -3.17
CA SER A 321 14.62 22.47 -2.87
C SER A 321 13.99 22.18 -1.51
N GLY A 322 13.41 23.20 -0.89
CA GLY A 322 12.72 23.08 0.40
C GLY A 322 11.39 22.31 0.31
N MET A 323 10.87 21.87 1.45
CA MET A 323 9.69 20.99 1.55
C MET A 323 8.44 21.59 0.87
N ALA A 324 8.22 22.89 0.95
CA ALA A 324 7.09 23.54 0.28
C ALA A 324 7.17 23.38 -1.25
N THR A 325 8.33 23.62 -1.84
CA THR A 325 8.56 23.45 -3.28
C THR A 325 8.40 21.99 -3.68
N ARG A 326 8.97 21.06 -2.92
CA ARG A 326 8.82 19.61 -3.15
C ARG A 326 7.36 19.18 -3.12
N ALA A 327 6.57 19.65 -2.16
CA ALA A 327 5.15 19.32 -2.06
C ALA A 327 4.35 19.86 -3.28
N LEU A 328 4.69 21.08 -3.75
CA LEU A 328 4.08 21.65 -4.96
C LEU A 328 4.48 20.86 -6.21
N THR A 329 5.74 20.42 -6.33
CA THR A 329 6.20 19.60 -7.46
C THR A 329 5.45 18.28 -7.54
N LEU A 330 5.24 17.59 -6.40
CA LEU A 330 4.45 16.35 -6.37
C LEU A 330 3.00 16.59 -6.79
N ARG A 331 2.38 17.66 -6.27
CA ARG A 331 1.01 18.02 -6.62
C ARG A 331 0.89 18.36 -8.11
N ALA A 332 1.80 19.16 -8.65
CA ALA A 332 1.84 19.49 -10.07
C ALA A 332 1.96 18.24 -10.96
N ALA A 333 2.89 17.33 -10.62
CA ALA A 333 3.08 16.09 -11.37
C ALA A 333 1.83 15.18 -11.32
N ALA A 334 1.17 15.06 -10.17
CA ALA A 334 -0.07 14.30 -10.06
C ALA A 334 -1.21 14.95 -10.86
N THR A 335 -1.37 16.28 -10.79
CA THR A 335 -2.37 17.02 -11.57
C THR A 335 -2.13 16.87 -13.07
N GLU A 336 -0.87 17.00 -13.53
CA GLU A 336 -0.49 16.83 -14.92
C GLU A 336 -0.81 15.42 -15.44
N LEU A 337 -0.53 14.38 -14.64
CA LEU A 337 -0.91 13.00 -14.94
C LEU A 337 -2.43 12.89 -15.19
N LEU A 338 -3.23 13.41 -14.27
CA LEU A 338 -4.69 13.37 -14.35
C LEU A 338 -5.18 14.10 -15.61
N LEU A 339 -4.71 15.31 -15.86
CA LEU A 339 -5.07 16.08 -17.06
C LEU A 339 -4.67 15.35 -18.34
N THR A 340 -3.44 14.82 -18.38
CA THR A 340 -2.92 14.09 -19.56
C THR A 340 -3.78 12.88 -19.92
N LEU A 341 -4.36 12.19 -18.92
CA LEU A 341 -5.13 10.97 -19.15
C LEU A 341 -6.64 11.22 -19.29
N THR A 342 -7.17 12.33 -18.75
CA THR A 342 -8.61 12.65 -18.84
C THR A 342 -8.97 13.50 -20.04
N THR A 343 -8.05 14.33 -20.56
CA THR A 343 -8.31 15.27 -21.66
C THR A 343 -8.03 14.70 -23.07
N THR A 344 -7.35 13.57 -23.18
CA THR A 344 -7.11 12.96 -24.49
C THR A 344 -8.39 12.28 -24.97
N PRO A 345 -8.98 12.66 -26.12
CA PRO A 345 -10.12 11.97 -26.70
C PRO A 345 -9.78 10.48 -26.85
N ARG A 346 -10.72 9.61 -26.48
CA ARG A 346 -10.65 8.21 -26.92
C ARG A 346 -10.81 8.25 -28.41
N ASP A 347 -9.75 7.98 -29.17
CA ASP A 347 -9.91 7.69 -30.58
C ASP A 347 -10.92 6.55 -30.69
N SER A 348 -12.10 6.92 -31.18
CA SER A 348 -13.18 6.00 -31.49
C SER A 348 -12.69 5.16 -32.70
N SER A 349 -12.20 3.98 -32.39
CA SER A 349 -11.96 2.93 -33.38
C SER A 349 -12.99 1.83 -33.24
#